data_4b26881b5d1e50f170f33246040db8f4
#
_entry.id   4b26881b5d1e50f170f33246040db8f4
#
_cell.length_a   1.000
_cell.length_b   1.000
_cell.length_c   1.000
_cell.angle_alpha   90.00
_cell.angle_beta   90.00
_cell.angle_gamma   90.00
#
_symmetry.space_group_name_H-M   'P 1'
#
loop_
_entity.id
_entity.type
_entity.pdbx_description
1 polymer ?
#
loop_
_entity_poly.entity_id
_entity_poly.type
_entity_poly.pdbx_seq_one_letter_code
_entity_poly.pdbx_strand_id
1 'polypeptide(L)'
;MIAMKRFINIAVFFLTGGLLLSGCYDDKGSYDYHDVNEVVIDLPTTVSVRLDKKEAVSVKIEPKLSQTLEEGEAQLTYLWEREKKNSLGLNEWTPCGEEKVCELSFNPEDVNPLAIRLRVQDHREDGSEWYKQLTVQPIVPYSRSWFVLQYNEGKCVLGAVDGEGSGGVVIPDAYKLDMGKDLPIGGTPKYLLTDWMYGSPQGSIINAQQPVIFVGTDQDVYLMNAVSFKQVWKYRDMLHIKEVLHDENFVPEWLATQTYSTVLGEILSDNGKLYMAN
;
A
#
# COMPACT_ATOMS: atom_id res chain seq x y z
N MET A 1 67.60 -56.55 -12.87
CA MET A 1 67.63 -55.69 -11.70
C MET A 1 66.64 -54.46 -11.82
N ILE A 2 66.31 -53.99 -13.01
CA ILE A 2 65.37 -52.80 -13.22
C ILE A 2 63.90 -53.18 -13.04
N ALA A 3 63.48 -54.40 -13.41
CA ALA A 3 62.10 -54.87 -13.27
C ALA A 3 61.64 -55.00 -11.81
N MET A 4 62.50 -55.51 -10.94
CA MET A 4 62.21 -55.76 -9.54
C MET A 4 62.01 -54.41 -8.74
N LYS A 5 62.79 -53.36 -9.09
CA LYS A 5 62.57 -52.01 -8.50
C LYS A 5 61.26 -51.40 -8.86
N ARG A 6 60.70 -51.63 -10.06
CA ARG A 6 59.36 -51.10 -10.48
C ARG A 6 58.24 -51.82 -9.71
N PHE A 7 58.33 -53.09 -9.46
CA PHE A 7 57.35 -53.86 -8.68
C PHE A 7 57.32 -53.44 -7.22
N ILE A 8 58.45 -53.13 -6.61
CA ILE A 8 58.52 -52.64 -5.23
C ILE A 8 57.89 -51.25 -5.10
N ASN A 9 58.14 -50.31 -6.05
CA ASN A 9 57.54 -48.96 -6.02
C ASN A 9 56.01 -48.98 -6.22
N ILE A 10 55.51 -49.90 -7.05
CA ILE A 10 54.04 -50.03 -7.25
C ILE A 10 53.41 -50.65 -6.00
N ALA A 11 54.03 -51.63 -5.36
CA ALA A 11 53.53 -52.25 -4.14
C ALA A 11 53.52 -51.27 -2.95
N VAL A 12 54.52 -50.39 -2.81
CA VAL A 12 54.62 -49.39 -1.78
C VAL A 12 53.55 -48.29 -2.04
N PHE A 13 53.28 -47.92 -3.30
CA PHE A 13 52.25 -46.95 -3.65
C PHE A 13 50.83 -47.46 -3.35
N PHE A 14 50.54 -48.73 -3.57
CA PHE A 14 49.29 -49.37 -3.19
C PHE A 14 49.12 -49.52 -1.67
N LEU A 15 50.18 -49.80 -0.95
CA LEU A 15 50.19 -49.99 0.50
C LEU A 15 49.95 -48.60 1.22
N THR A 16 50.61 -47.54 0.73
CA THR A 16 50.42 -46.16 1.28
C THR A 16 49.09 -45.55 0.86
N GLY A 17 48.60 -45.82 -0.36
CA GLY A 17 47.27 -45.36 -0.82
C GLY A 17 46.15 -46.07 -0.06
N GLY A 18 46.28 -47.32 0.31
CA GLY A 18 45.26 -48.04 1.08
C GLY A 18 45.15 -47.61 2.54
N LEU A 19 46.22 -47.12 3.13
CA LEU A 19 46.25 -46.65 4.51
C LEU A 19 45.62 -45.22 4.66
N LEU A 20 45.56 -44.44 3.56
CA LEU A 20 44.94 -43.12 3.59
C LEU A 20 43.40 -43.18 3.42
N LEU A 21 42.86 -44.32 2.96
CA LEU A 21 41.42 -44.50 2.78
C LEU A 21 40.71 -45.10 4.00
N SER A 22 41.44 -45.57 4.99
CA SER A 22 40.86 -46.16 6.20
C SER A 22 40.57 -45.14 7.31
N GLY A 23 40.92 -43.87 7.10
CA GLY A 23 40.72 -42.81 8.10
C GLY A 23 39.29 -42.26 8.18
N CYS A 24 38.37 -42.67 7.29
CA CYS A 24 37.00 -42.16 7.30
C CYS A 24 35.95 -43.16 7.82
N TYR A 25 36.36 -44.29 8.42
CA TYR A 25 35.37 -45.34 8.71
C TYR A 25 34.98 -45.50 10.17
N ASP A 26 35.42 -44.66 11.06
CA ASP A 26 35.05 -44.81 12.48
C ASP A 26 34.72 -43.47 13.15
N ASP A 27 34.03 -42.61 12.41
CA ASP A 27 33.25 -41.60 13.09
C ASP A 27 31.97 -42.26 13.65
N LYS A 28 32.16 -43.01 14.72
CA LYS A 28 31.08 -43.33 15.65
C LYS A 28 30.80 -42.08 16.48
N GLY A 29 30.47 -40.99 15.75
CA GLY A 29 29.94 -39.80 16.41
C GLY A 29 28.73 -40.23 17.21
N SER A 30 28.84 -40.21 18.51
CA SER A 30 27.67 -40.16 19.36
C SER A 30 27.02 -38.80 19.13
N TYR A 31 26.40 -38.66 17.96
CA TYR A 31 25.50 -37.54 17.71
C TYR A 31 24.28 -37.80 18.56
N ASP A 32 24.20 -37.09 19.67
CA ASP A 32 23.00 -37.01 20.47
C ASP A 32 22.00 -36.17 19.68
N TYR A 33 21.23 -36.83 18.82
CA TYR A 33 20.22 -36.19 17.99
C TYR A 33 19.05 -35.78 18.92
N HIS A 34 19.00 -34.53 19.26
CA HIS A 34 17.81 -33.97 19.88
C HIS A 34 16.82 -33.57 18.80
N ASP A 35 15.54 -33.79 19.06
CA ASP A 35 14.48 -33.25 18.21
C ASP A 35 14.52 -31.72 18.26
N VAL A 36 14.82 -31.11 17.14
CA VAL A 36 14.80 -29.64 17.01
C VAL A 36 13.36 -29.19 16.86
N ASN A 37 12.98 -28.20 17.65
CA ASN A 37 11.69 -27.56 17.49
C ASN A 37 11.67 -26.76 16.18
N GLU A 38 10.71 -27.06 15.31
CA GLU A 38 10.46 -26.28 14.11
C GLU A 38 9.22 -25.41 14.35
N VAL A 39 9.40 -24.10 14.26
CA VAL A 39 8.29 -23.13 14.39
C VAL A 39 7.88 -22.63 13.03
N VAL A 40 6.60 -22.82 12.70
CA VAL A 40 5.99 -22.28 11.50
C VAL A 40 5.18 -21.02 11.88
N ILE A 41 5.54 -19.90 11.24
CA ILE A 41 4.87 -18.62 11.43
C ILE A 41 3.92 -18.40 10.25
N ASP A 42 2.61 -18.48 10.50
CA ASP A 42 1.59 -18.16 9.51
C ASP A 42 1.17 -16.70 9.68
N LEU A 43 1.57 -15.89 8.72
CA LEU A 43 1.24 -14.47 8.60
C LEU A 43 0.91 -14.16 7.14
N PRO A 44 -0.05 -13.25 6.87
CA PRO A 44 -0.31 -12.77 5.53
C PRO A 44 0.92 -12.02 5.00
N THR A 45 1.11 -12.03 3.69
CA THR A 45 2.20 -11.25 3.05
C THR A 45 1.93 -9.75 3.09
N THR A 46 0.66 -9.35 3.16
CA THR A 46 0.24 -7.95 3.19
C THR A 46 -0.96 -7.79 4.12
N VAL A 47 -0.94 -6.74 4.92
CA VAL A 47 -2.06 -6.27 5.73
C VAL A 47 -2.40 -4.86 5.31
N SER A 48 -3.63 -4.62 4.88
CA SER A 48 -4.10 -3.29 4.51
C SER A 48 -4.67 -2.56 5.72
N VAL A 49 -4.34 -1.29 5.86
CA VAL A 49 -4.90 -0.39 6.89
C VAL A 49 -5.45 0.85 6.21
N ARG A 50 -6.77 1.08 6.33
CA ARG A 50 -7.38 2.29 5.84
C ARG A 50 -7.11 3.42 6.81
N LEU A 51 -6.40 4.44 6.34
CA LEU A 51 -6.10 5.63 7.14
C LEU A 51 -7.38 6.43 7.42
N ASP A 52 -7.42 7.10 8.55
CA ASP A 52 -8.33 8.20 8.78
C ASP A 52 -7.67 9.51 8.32
N LYS A 53 -8.48 10.52 8.00
CA LYS A 53 -7.95 11.84 7.56
C LYS A 53 -7.60 12.78 8.70
N LYS A 54 -8.05 12.48 9.91
CA LYS A 54 -7.96 13.37 11.08
C LYS A 54 -7.26 12.74 12.26
N GLU A 55 -7.43 11.44 12.43
CA GLU A 55 -7.00 10.70 13.60
C GLU A 55 -6.07 9.54 13.23
N ALA A 56 -5.23 9.15 14.16
CA ALA A 56 -4.42 7.95 14.00
C ALA A 56 -5.30 6.70 14.06
N VAL A 57 -5.00 5.71 13.21
CA VAL A 57 -5.65 4.40 13.21
C VAL A 57 -4.68 3.34 13.66
N SER A 58 -5.16 2.38 14.46
CA SER A 58 -4.35 1.24 14.90
C SER A 58 -4.71 -0.01 14.12
N VAL A 59 -3.70 -0.82 13.83
CA VAL A 59 -3.84 -2.16 13.26
C VAL A 59 -3.18 -3.18 14.18
N LYS A 60 -3.88 -4.28 14.44
CA LYS A 60 -3.37 -5.43 15.19
C LYS A 60 -3.01 -6.55 14.23
N ILE A 61 -1.82 -7.11 14.42
CA ILE A 61 -1.31 -8.21 13.62
C ILE A 61 -0.98 -9.36 14.56
N GLU A 62 -1.72 -10.43 14.42
CA GLU A 62 -1.60 -11.62 15.25
C GLU A 62 -1.14 -12.80 14.41
N PRO A 63 0.06 -13.37 14.67
CA PRO A 63 0.55 -14.53 13.98
C PRO A 63 -0.15 -15.79 14.49
N LYS A 64 -0.42 -16.74 13.59
CA LYS A 64 -0.70 -18.10 13.98
C LYS A 64 0.62 -18.87 14.00
N LEU A 65 0.87 -19.56 15.09
CA LEU A 65 2.09 -20.32 15.27
C LEU A 65 1.74 -21.81 15.41
N SER A 66 2.56 -22.64 14.78
CA SER A 66 2.60 -24.08 15.06
C SER A 66 4.03 -24.51 15.28
N GLN A 67 4.26 -25.50 16.10
CA GLN A 67 5.59 -26.01 16.41
C GLN A 67 5.57 -27.54 16.53
N THR A 68 6.72 -28.17 16.29
CA THR A 68 6.84 -29.62 16.30
C THR A 68 6.90 -30.20 17.71
N LEU A 69 7.49 -29.46 18.65
CA LEU A 69 7.53 -29.86 20.06
C LEU A 69 6.37 -29.24 20.80
N GLU A 70 5.48 -30.08 21.38
CA GLU A 70 4.22 -29.64 21.98
C GLU A 70 4.36 -28.85 23.28
N GLU A 71 5.52 -28.87 23.92
CA GLU A 71 5.71 -28.14 25.18
C GLU A 71 5.91 -26.64 24.95
N GLY A 72 4.80 -25.98 25.07
CA GLY A 72 4.68 -24.60 25.54
C GLY A 72 5.27 -23.48 24.69
N GLU A 73 4.37 -22.62 24.17
CA GLU A 73 4.70 -21.28 23.72
C GLU A 73 5.51 -20.46 24.76
N ALA A 74 5.54 -20.91 26.03
CA ALA A 74 6.24 -20.27 27.13
C ALA A 74 7.78 -20.19 26.94
N GLN A 75 8.34 -20.93 26.00
CA GLN A 75 9.79 -20.84 25.67
C GLN A 75 10.07 -19.98 24.44
N LEU A 76 9.04 -19.49 23.79
CA LEU A 76 9.19 -18.61 22.63
C LEU A 76 9.19 -17.16 23.07
N THR A 77 10.08 -16.37 22.52
CA THR A 77 10.02 -14.92 22.59
C THR A 77 9.80 -14.33 21.22
N TYR A 78 9.22 -13.15 21.21
CA TYR A 78 8.78 -12.45 20.01
C TYR A 78 9.52 -11.13 19.93
N LEU A 79 9.94 -10.76 18.72
CA LEU A 79 10.43 -9.43 18.45
C LEU A 79 9.90 -8.97 17.10
N TRP A 80 9.07 -7.94 17.12
CA TRP A 80 8.65 -7.26 15.94
C TRP A 80 9.62 -6.15 15.60
N GLU A 81 9.98 -6.08 14.34
CA GLU A 81 10.90 -5.08 13.83
C GLU A 81 10.29 -4.42 12.61
N ARG A 82 10.49 -3.13 12.48
CA ARG A 82 10.10 -2.34 11.30
C ARG A 82 11.32 -1.92 10.53
N GLU A 83 11.19 -1.90 9.21
CA GLU A 83 12.19 -1.37 8.32
C GLU A 83 12.24 0.16 8.42
N LYS A 84 13.41 0.70 8.58
CA LYS A 84 13.65 2.14 8.59
C LYS A 84 14.93 2.46 7.81
N LYS A 85 14.96 3.58 7.12
CA LYS A 85 16.21 4.05 6.51
C LYS A 85 17.08 4.72 7.57
N ASN A 86 18.34 4.31 7.64
CA ASN A 86 19.34 4.95 8.49
C ASN A 86 19.85 6.27 7.86
N SER A 87 20.76 6.95 8.52
CA SER A 87 21.34 8.22 8.07
C SER A 87 22.07 8.15 6.71
N LEU A 88 22.43 6.95 6.26
CA LEU A 88 23.06 6.69 4.97
C LEU A 88 22.05 6.28 3.88
N GLY A 89 20.74 6.27 4.21
CA GLY A 89 19.68 5.83 3.31
C GLY A 89 19.57 4.31 3.13
N LEU A 90 20.30 3.53 3.92
CA LEU A 90 20.25 2.06 3.92
C LEU A 90 19.12 1.57 4.82
N ASN A 91 18.48 0.48 4.41
CA ASN A 91 17.43 -0.14 5.19
C ASN A 91 18.00 -0.82 6.43
N GLU A 92 17.39 -0.58 7.57
CA GLU A 92 17.75 -1.12 8.87
C GLU A 92 16.48 -1.57 9.59
N TRP A 93 16.57 -2.71 10.30
CA TRP A 93 15.48 -3.22 11.12
C TRP A 93 15.58 -2.67 12.53
N THR A 94 14.51 -2.04 13.00
CA THR A 94 14.43 -1.44 14.34
C THR A 94 13.27 -2.08 15.13
N PRO A 95 13.49 -2.46 16.40
CA PRO A 95 12.43 -3.01 17.25
C PRO A 95 11.20 -2.10 17.31
N CYS A 96 10.02 -2.72 17.29
CA CYS A 96 8.74 -2.03 17.44
C CYS A 96 7.71 -2.75 18.33
N GLY A 97 8.02 -3.95 18.83
CA GLY A 97 7.19 -4.70 19.75
C GLY A 97 7.84 -6.00 20.20
N GLU A 98 7.51 -6.49 21.39
CA GLU A 98 8.06 -7.72 21.98
C GLU A 98 6.96 -8.72 22.35
N GLU A 99 5.70 -8.37 22.11
CA GLU A 99 4.56 -9.23 22.35
C GLU A 99 4.24 -10.09 21.14
N LYS A 100 3.49 -11.19 21.33
CA LYS A 100 3.02 -12.04 20.21
C LYS A 100 2.19 -11.24 19.20
N VAL A 101 1.33 -10.35 19.68
CA VAL A 101 0.50 -9.45 18.87
C VAL A 101 1.22 -8.14 18.67
N CYS A 102 1.41 -7.74 17.42
CA CYS A 102 1.93 -6.41 17.09
C CYS A 102 0.78 -5.42 16.94
N GLU A 103 0.87 -4.30 17.63
CA GLU A 103 -0.04 -3.18 17.44
C GLU A 103 0.73 -1.98 16.88
N LEU A 104 0.32 -1.54 15.69
CA LEU A 104 0.93 -0.41 15.00
C LEU A 104 -0.08 0.71 14.85
N SER A 105 0.38 1.93 15.06
CA SER A 105 -0.41 3.14 14.85
C SER A 105 0.07 3.88 13.61
N PHE A 106 -0.88 4.35 12.78
CA PHE A 106 -0.65 5.10 11.56
C PHE A 106 -1.35 6.44 11.65
N ASN A 107 -0.60 7.52 11.49
CA ASN A 107 -1.16 8.85 11.37
C ASN A 107 -1.68 9.10 9.93
N PRO A 108 -2.48 10.14 9.70
CA PRO A 108 -2.99 10.48 8.38
C PRO A 108 -1.91 10.67 7.29
N GLU A 109 -0.70 11.07 7.67
CA GLU A 109 0.46 11.27 6.80
C GLU A 109 1.30 10.02 6.54
N ASP A 110 1.06 8.93 7.22
CA ASP A 110 1.80 7.67 7.08
C ASP A 110 1.32 6.88 5.84
N VAL A 111 1.46 7.48 4.66
CA VAL A 111 0.91 6.97 3.39
C VAL A 111 1.78 5.92 2.70
N ASN A 112 3.00 5.71 3.17
CA ASN A 112 3.93 4.78 2.54
C ASN A 112 3.80 3.37 3.12
N PRO A 113 3.99 2.33 2.29
CA PRO A 113 4.07 0.96 2.77
C PRO A 113 5.18 0.80 3.82
N LEU A 114 4.87 0.02 4.85
CA LEU A 114 5.80 -0.28 5.94
C LEU A 114 6.11 -1.78 5.93
N ALA A 115 7.38 -2.13 5.69
CA ALA A 115 7.84 -3.49 5.87
C ALA A 115 8.08 -3.76 7.36
N ILE A 116 7.51 -4.85 7.86
CA ILE A 116 7.73 -5.36 9.21
C ILE A 116 8.08 -6.84 9.17
N ARG A 117 8.78 -7.30 10.18
CA ARG A 117 9.05 -8.73 10.35
C ARG A 117 8.84 -9.15 11.79
N LEU A 118 8.33 -10.35 11.96
CA LEU A 118 8.33 -11.04 13.24
C LEU A 118 9.55 -11.94 13.29
N ARG A 119 10.27 -11.86 14.40
CA ARG A 119 11.31 -12.76 14.81
C ARG A 119 10.79 -13.57 16.00
N VAL A 120 10.84 -14.88 15.89
CA VAL A 120 10.48 -15.81 16.98
C VAL A 120 11.72 -16.57 17.35
N GLN A 121 12.09 -16.53 18.63
CA GLN A 121 13.25 -17.27 19.14
C GLN A 121 12.79 -18.31 20.16
N ASP A 122 13.26 -19.52 20.00
CA ASP A 122 13.12 -20.60 20.98
C ASP A 122 14.30 -20.57 21.95
N HIS A 123 14.03 -20.54 23.25
CA HIS A 123 15.04 -20.50 24.32
C HIS A 123 15.37 -21.87 24.90
N ARG A 124 14.94 -22.95 24.25
CA ARG A 124 15.40 -24.30 24.62
C ARG A 124 16.86 -24.46 24.29
N GLU A 125 17.49 -25.49 24.90
CA GLU A 125 18.83 -25.91 24.51
C GLU A 125 18.80 -26.25 23.00
N ASP A 126 19.69 -25.70 22.21
CA ASP A 126 19.71 -25.77 20.74
C ASP A 126 18.53 -25.08 20.00
N GLY A 127 17.83 -24.19 20.68
CA GLY A 127 16.72 -23.42 20.09
C GLY A 127 17.15 -22.53 18.94
N SER A 128 16.33 -22.51 17.90
CA SER A 128 16.56 -21.76 16.67
C SER A 128 15.75 -20.46 16.63
N GLU A 129 16.00 -19.69 15.61
CA GLU A 129 15.33 -18.41 15.36
C GLU A 129 14.66 -18.43 13.99
N TRP A 130 13.41 -17.96 13.91
CA TRP A 130 12.61 -17.91 12.70
C TRP A 130 12.14 -16.48 12.42
N TYR A 131 12.01 -16.19 11.13
CA TYR A 131 11.58 -14.89 10.65
C TYR A 131 10.42 -15.01 9.69
N LYS A 132 9.46 -14.10 9.82
CA LYS A 132 8.42 -13.89 8.82
C LYS A 132 8.21 -12.41 8.59
N GLN A 133 8.29 -12.03 7.32
CA GLN A 133 8.10 -10.65 6.89
C GLN A 133 6.72 -10.47 6.28
N LEU A 134 6.15 -9.28 6.48
CA LEU A 134 4.95 -8.81 5.81
C LEU A 134 5.06 -7.32 5.52
N THR A 135 4.18 -6.83 4.65
CA THR A 135 4.04 -5.41 4.36
C THR A 135 2.71 -4.91 4.92
N VAL A 136 2.76 -3.85 5.72
CA VAL A 136 1.55 -3.09 6.06
C VAL A 136 1.37 -2.03 4.99
N GLN A 137 0.22 -2.09 4.30
CA GLN A 137 -0.13 -1.20 3.20
C GLN A 137 -1.17 -0.18 3.66
N PRO A 138 -0.76 1.08 3.92
CA PRO A 138 -1.71 2.15 4.17
C PRO A 138 -2.57 2.42 2.93
N ILE A 139 -3.86 2.56 3.14
CA ILE A 139 -4.82 2.94 2.11
C ILE A 139 -5.29 4.35 2.43
N VAL A 140 -4.84 5.29 1.62
CA VAL A 140 -5.32 6.68 1.70
C VAL A 140 -6.80 6.69 1.28
N PRO A 141 -7.70 7.25 2.08
CA PRO A 141 -9.12 7.34 1.75
C PRO A 141 -9.34 7.91 0.36
N TYR A 142 -10.18 7.25 -0.41
CA TYR A 142 -10.55 7.60 -1.79
C TYR A 142 -9.45 7.57 -2.85
N SER A 143 -8.22 7.18 -2.54
CA SER A 143 -7.14 7.07 -3.52
C SER A 143 -7.36 5.97 -4.57
N ARG A 144 -8.21 4.99 -4.25
CA ARG A 144 -8.57 3.85 -5.11
C ARG A 144 -10.06 3.55 -5.03
N SER A 145 -10.87 4.60 -5.15
CA SER A 145 -12.31 4.49 -5.01
C SER A 145 -13.02 4.67 -6.34
N TRP A 146 -14.16 4.01 -6.45
CA TRP A 146 -15.17 4.33 -7.44
C TRP A 146 -16.07 5.40 -6.85
N PHE A 147 -16.22 6.52 -7.53
CA PHE A 147 -17.17 7.56 -7.14
C PHE A 147 -18.49 7.38 -7.86
N VAL A 148 -19.57 7.68 -7.15
CA VAL A 148 -20.94 7.59 -7.66
C VAL A 148 -21.64 8.91 -7.38
N LEU A 149 -22.06 9.58 -8.43
CA LEU A 149 -22.89 10.77 -8.31
C LEU A 149 -24.36 10.35 -8.40
N GLN A 150 -25.15 10.73 -7.41
CA GLN A 150 -26.54 10.33 -7.30
C GLN A 150 -27.43 11.49 -6.92
N TYR A 151 -28.71 11.40 -7.24
CA TYR A 151 -29.71 12.34 -6.83
C TYR A 151 -30.56 11.73 -5.73
N ASN A 152 -30.56 12.33 -4.56
CA ASN A 152 -31.30 11.85 -3.40
C ASN A 152 -32.00 13.01 -2.71
N GLU A 153 -33.33 12.88 -2.50
CA GLU A 153 -34.16 13.86 -1.79
C GLU A 153 -33.96 15.33 -2.25
N GLY A 154 -33.86 15.53 -3.56
CA GLY A 154 -33.71 16.87 -4.14
C GLY A 154 -32.27 17.40 -4.14
N LYS A 155 -31.29 16.60 -3.75
CA LYS A 155 -29.88 16.97 -3.62
C LYS A 155 -28.98 16.09 -4.46
N CYS A 156 -27.91 16.69 -4.93
CA CYS A 156 -26.80 15.97 -5.53
C CYS A 156 -25.91 15.39 -4.40
N VAL A 157 -25.63 14.09 -4.43
CA VAL A 157 -24.84 13.38 -3.42
C VAL A 157 -23.69 12.65 -4.08
N LEU A 158 -22.50 12.81 -3.53
CA LEU A 158 -21.30 12.11 -3.97
C LEU A 158 -21.01 10.94 -3.03
N GLY A 159 -21.33 9.74 -3.48
CA GLY A 159 -20.96 8.49 -2.81
C GLY A 159 -19.63 7.95 -3.30
N ALA A 160 -19.09 6.96 -2.60
CA ALA A 160 -17.90 6.22 -2.99
C ALA A 160 -18.00 4.74 -2.64
N VAL A 161 -17.29 3.91 -3.41
CA VAL A 161 -16.94 2.54 -3.04
C VAL A 161 -15.43 2.53 -2.86
N ASP A 162 -14.98 2.51 -1.61
CA ASP A 162 -13.58 2.62 -1.24
C ASP A 162 -12.95 1.24 -1.05
N GLY A 163 -11.83 0.98 -1.72
CA GLY A 163 -11.13 -0.29 -1.69
C GLY A 163 -11.18 -1.08 -3.00
N GLU A 164 -10.36 -2.13 -3.06
CA GLU A 164 -10.23 -3.00 -4.24
C GLU A 164 -11.00 -4.31 -4.05
N GLY A 165 -11.56 -4.81 -5.14
CA GLY A 165 -12.18 -6.13 -5.21
C GLY A 165 -13.49 -6.24 -4.43
N SER A 166 -13.79 -7.46 -3.96
CA SER A 166 -15.05 -7.78 -3.25
C SER A 166 -15.13 -7.23 -1.82
N GLY A 167 -14.07 -6.57 -1.33
CA GLY A 167 -13.99 -6.00 0.02
C GLY A 167 -14.19 -4.49 0.08
N GLY A 168 -14.66 -3.87 -0.99
CA GLY A 168 -14.88 -2.42 -1.01
C GLY A 168 -15.94 -1.96 -0.01
N VAL A 169 -15.65 -0.86 0.69
CA VAL A 169 -16.60 -0.24 1.62
C VAL A 169 -17.46 0.76 0.87
N VAL A 170 -18.79 0.55 0.92
CA VAL A 170 -19.75 1.48 0.32
C VAL A 170 -19.96 2.65 1.27
N ILE A 171 -19.73 3.85 0.79
CA ILE A 171 -19.92 5.10 1.51
C ILE A 171 -20.98 5.90 0.74
N PRO A 172 -22.25 5.91 1.21
CA PRO A 172 -23.37 6.49 0.46
C PRO A 172 -23.23 7.99 0.19
N ASP A 173 -22.62 8.72 1.13
CA ASP A 173 -22.34 10.15 1.02
C ASP A 173 -20.92 10.43 1.54
N ALA A 174 -19.96 10.23 0.68
CA ALA A 174 -18.54 10.38 0.99
C ALA A 174 -18.18 11.85 1.25
N TYR A 175 -18.79 12.78 0.49
CA TYR A 175 -18.54 14.19 0.69
C TYR A 175 -19.01 14.67 2.06
N LYS A 176 -20.22 14.30 2.45
CA LYS A 176 -20.79 14.69 3.75
C LYS A 176 -20.05 14.07 4.92
N LEU A 177 -19.68 12.80 4.78
CA LEU A 177 -18.90 12.09 5.81
C LEU A 177 -17.59 12.84 6.13
N ASP A 178 -16.88 13.30 5.11
CA ASP A 178 -15.57 13.94 5.29
C ASP A 178 -15.66 15.44 5.58
N MET A 179 -16.53 16.13 4.88
CA MET A 179 -16.64 17.61 4.96
C MET A 179 -17.63 18.09 6.03
N GLY A 180 -18.42 17.17 6.61
CA GLY A 180 -19.43 17.50 7.62
C GLY A 180 -20.61 18.33 7.09
N LYS A 181 -20.76 18.46 5.76
CA LYS A 181 -21.80 19.26 5.09
C LYS A 181 -22.19 18.63 3.77
N ASP A 182 -23.36 18.95 3.28
CA ASP A 182 -23.85 18.51 1.98
C ASP A 182 -22.94 19.03 0.84
N LEU A 183 -22.90 18.31 -0.27
CA LEU A 183 -22.18 18.74 -1.47
C LEU A 183 -22.71 20.11 -1.95
N PRO A 184 -21.84 21.12 -2.13
CA PRO A 184 -22.27 22.51 -2.38
C PRO A 184 -22.64 22.75 -3.84
N ILE A 185 -23.30 21.78 -4.50
CA ILE A 185 -23.76 21.86 -5.87
C ILE A 185 -25.26 21.55 -5.91
N GLY A 186 -26.02 22.43 -6.52
CA GLY A 186 -27.43 22.20 -6.78
C GLY A 186 -27.68 21.50 -8.10
N GLY A 187 -28.97 21.20 -8.35
CA GLY A 187 -29.40 20.63 -9.62
C GLY A 187 -29.36 19.13 -9.70
N THR A 188 -29.68 18.63 -10.89
CA THR A 188 -29.72 17.21 -11.21
C THR A 188 -28.36 16.75 -11.72
N PRO A 189 -27.81 15.62 -11.23
CA PRO A 189 -26.57 15.05 -11.72
C PRO A 189 -26.59 14.82 -13.22
N LYS A 190 -25.55 15.22 -13.91
CA LYS A 190 -25.35 15.00 -15.35
C LYS A 190 -24.16 14.10 -15.63
N TYR A 191 -23.00 14.40 -15.02
CA TYR A 191 -21.79 13.63 -15.23
C TYR A 191 -20.86 13.70 -14.04
N LEU A 192 -20.00 12.70 -13.96
CA LEU A 192 -18.91 12.56 -13.02
C LEU A 192 -17.67 12.13 -13.78
N LEU A 193 -16.58 12.85 -13.61
CA LEU A 193 -15.31 12.52 -14.25
C LEU A 193 -14.19 12.60 -13.23
N THR A 194 -13.28 11.64 -13.26
CA THR A 194 -12.06 11.65 -12.45
C THR A 194 -10.85 11.76 -13.35
N ASP A 195 -9.87 12.58 -12.95
CA ASP A 195 -8.64 12.77 -13.69
C ASP A 195 -7.50 13.18 -12.76
N TRP A 196 -6.30 13.35 -13.34
CA TRP A 196 -5.12 13.86 -12.68
C TRP A 196 -4.76 15.24 -13.24
N MET A 197 -4.67 16.22 -12.38
CA MET A 197 -4.29 17.58 -12.78
C MET A 197 -2.94 17.99 -12.22
N TYR A 198 -2.16 18.69 -13.05
CA TYR A 198 -0.98 19.43 -12.63
C TYR A 198 -1.38 20.88 -12.27
N GLY A 199 -0.79 21.36 -11.17
CA GLY A 199 -0.92 22.74 -10.77
C GLY A 199 -2.02 23.01 -9.75
N SER A 200 -2.05 24.25 -9.28
CA SER A 200 -3.08 24.78 -8.39
C SER A 200 -3.81 25.91 -9.09
N PRO A 201 -5.14 25.98 -8.97
CA PRO A 201 -5.94 27.08 -9.53
C PRO A 201 -5.57 28.46 -9.00
N GLN A 202 -4.87 28.52 -7.88
CA GLN A 202 -4.47 29.77 -7.22
C GLN A 202 -3.07 30.23 -7.59
N GLY A 203 -2.50 29.73 -8.70
CA GLY A 203 -1.18 30.15 -9.19
C GLY A 203 0.02 29.58 -8.45
N SER A 204 -0.19 28.74 -7.45
CA SER A 204 0.90 27.97 -6.86
C SER A 204 1.27 26.83 -7.79
N ILE A 205 2.46 26.84 -8.35
CA ILE A 205 2.99 25.74 -9.13
C ILE A 205 3.22 24.55 -8.17
N ILE A 206 2.24 23.68 -8.07
CA ILE A 206 2.42 22.39 -7.42
C ILE A 206 3.02 21.47 -8.49
N ASN A 207 4.28 21.12 -8.36
CA ASN A 207 4.99 20.20 -9.25
C ASN A 207 4.52 18.72 -9.06
N ALA A 208 3.31 18.51 -8.58
CA ALA A 208 2.76 17.17 -8.34
C ALA A 208 1.38 17.05 -8.99
N GLN A 209 1.14 15.91 -9.61
CA GLN A 209 -0.19 15.54 -10.07
C GLN A 209 -1.11 15.34 -8.86
N GLN A 210 -2.30 15.92 -8.95
CA GLN A 210 -3.35 15.73 -7.95
C GLN A 210 -4.55 15.02 -8.57
N PRO A 211 -5.10 14.02 -7.90
CA PRO A 211 -6.34 13.40 -8.34
C PRO A 211 -7.50 14.39 -8.14
N VAL A 212 -8.30 14.56 -9.17
CA VAL A 212 -9.44 15.48 -9.16
C VAL A 212 -10.74 14.80 -9.58
N ILE A 213 -11.84 15.37 -9.12
CA ILE A 213 -13.20 14.96 -9.49
C ILE A 213 -13.91 16.19 -10.05
N PHE A 214 -14.46 16.04 -11.25
CA PHE A 214 -15.41 16.94 -11.82
C PHE A 214 -16.83 16.44 -11.54
N VAL A 215 -17.63 17.25 -10.88
CA VAL A 215 -19.04 16.97 -10.63
C VAL A 215 -19.88 17.96 -11.43
N GLY A 216 -20.59 17.45 -12.42
CA GLY A 216 -21.48 18.27 -13.25
C GLY A 216 -22.94 17.99 -12.98
N THR A 217 -23.72 19.09 -12.90
CA THR A 217 -25.18 19.06 -12.79
C THR A 217 -25.80 19.90 -13.93
N ASP A 218 -27.11 19.99 -13.96
CA ASP A 218 -27.82 20.89 -14.87
C ASP A 218 -27.71 22.37 -14.47
N GLN A 219 -26.99 22.71 -13.41
CA GLN A 219 -26.82 24.07 -12.93
C GLN A 219 -25.37 24.54 -12.94
N ASP A 220 -24.40 23.68 -12.66
CA ASP A 220 -23.00 24.07 -12.57
C ASP A 220 -22.04 22.88 -12.65
N VAL A 221 -20.75 23.18 -12.72
CA VAL A 221 -19.66 22.19 -12.64
C VAL A 221 -18.71 22.57 -11.51
N TYR A 222 -18.41 21.59 -10.67
CA TYR A 222 -17.46 21.72 -9.57
C TYR A 222 -16.24 20.85 -9.83
N LEU A 223 -15.08 21.42 -9.61
CA LEU A 223 -13.82 20.71 -9.56
C LEU A 223 -13.36 20.59 -8.11
N MET A 224 -13.09 19.38 -7.67
CA MET A 224 -12.63 19.07 -6.33
C MET A 224 -11.38 18.18 -6.36
N ASN A 225 -10.54 18.28 -5.34
CA ASN A 225 -9.52 17.25 -5.12
C ASN A 225 -10.19 15.94 -4.69
N ALA A 226 -9.83 14.83 -5.31
CA ALA A 226 -10.48 13.53 -5.09
C ALA A 226 -10.23 12.94 -3.70
N VAL A 227 -9.14 13.34 -3.04
CA VAL A 227 -8.77 12.82 -1.71
C VAL A 227 -9.32 13.71 -0.60
N SER A 228 -9.14 15.02 -0.72
CA SER A 228 -9.50 15.97 0.35
C SER A 228 -10.89 16.54 0.22
N PHE A 229 -11.57 16.37 -0.92
CA PHE A 229 -12.82 17.01 -1.31
C PHE A 229 -12.82 18.54 -1.21
N LYS A 230 -11.66 19.13 -1.04
CA LYS A 230 -11.54 20.58 -1.11
C LYS A 230 -11.91 21.03 -2.51
N GLN A 231 -12.85 21.96 -2.58
CA GLN A 231 -13.22 22.58 -3.82
C GLN A 231 -12.01 23.32 -4.39
N VAL A 232 -11.72 23.05 -5.64
CA VAL A 232 -10.65 23.70 -6.39
C VAL A 232 -11.28 24.88 -7.15
N TRP A 233 -12.34 24.60 -7.92
CA TRP A 233 -13.05 25.61 -8.71
C TRP A 233 -14.54 25.33 -8.80
N LYS A 234 -15.28 26.42 -9.06
CA LYS A 234 -16.54 26.39 -9.77
C LYS A 234 -16.27 26.80 -11.21
N TYR A 235 -16.88 26.11 -12.13
CA TYR A 235 -16.74 26.45 -13.54
C TYR A 235 -17.13 27.91 -13.84
N ARG A 236 -18.20 28.40 -13.23
CA ARG A 236 -18.66 29.79 -13.37
C ARG A 236 -17.70 30.84 -12.83
N ASP A 237 -16.81 30.45 -11.92
CA ASP A 237 -15.83 31.36 -11.31
C ASP A 237 -14.52 31.44 -12.13
N MET A 238 -14.41 30.66 -13.21
CA MET A 238 -13.27 30.76 -14.13
C MET A 238 -13.37 32.04 -14.94
N LEU A 239 -12.47 32.97 -14.71
CA LEU A 239 -12.44 34.31 -15.29
C LEU A 239 -12.61 34.34 -16.81
N HIS A 240 -11.95 33.43 -17.51
CA HIS A 240 -11.99 33.36 -18.98
C HIS A 240 -13.37 33.02 -19.54
N ILE A 241 -14.17 32.26 -18.79
CA ILE A 241 -15.50 31.84 -19.24
C ILE A 241 -16.49 32.96 -19.08
N LYS A 242 -16.43 33.74 -18.01
CA LYS A 242 -17.26 34.95 -17.84
C LYS A 242 -17.01 35.98 -18.92
N GLU A 243 -15.76 36.18 -19.32
CA GLU A 243 -15.40 37.18 -20.36
C GLU A 243 -15.74 36.69 -21.76
N VAL A 244 -15.61 35.41 -22.07
CA VAL A 244 -15.81 34.86 -23.42
C VAL A 244 -17.28 34.51 -23.71
N LEU A 245 -17.99 34.00 -22.72
CA LEU A 245 -19.34 33.49 -22.97
C LEU A 245 -20.43 34.55 -22.80
N HIS A 246 -20.25 35.56 -21.95
CA HIS A 246 -21.26 36.56 -21.59
C HIS A 246 -22.63 35.97 -21.24
N ASP A 247 -22.72 34.66 -21.01
CA ASP A 247 -23.94 33.90 -20.78
C ASP A 247 -23.97 33.43 -19.32
N GLU A 248 -24.72 34.13 -18.50
CA GLU A 248 -24.90 33.79 -17.10
C GLU A 248 -25.63 32.46 -16.88
N ASN A 249 -26.31 31.97 -17.91
CA ASN A 249 -27.10 30.74 -17.88
C ASN A 249 -26.35 29.54 -18.52
N PHE A 250 -25.14 29.76 -18.94
CA PHE A 250 -24.35 28.68 -19.54
C PHE A 250 -24.13 27.53 -18.55
N VAL A 251 -24.53 26.33 -18.92
CA VAL A 251 -24.27 25.07 -18.19
C VAL A 251 -23.66 24.07 -19.15
N PRO A 252 -22.49 23.51 -18.84
CA PRO A 252 -21.89 22.50 -19.68
C PRO A 252 -22.77 21.25 -19.69
N GLU A 253 -23.11 20.75 -20.86
CA GLU A 253 -23.79 19.44 -21.01
C GLU A 253 -22.83 18.29 -20.85
N TRP A 254 -21.57 18.52 -21.20
CA TRP A 254 -20.55 17.50 -21.22
C TRP A 254 -19.16 18.09 -20.99
N LEU A 255 -18.29 17.33 -20.31
CA LEU A 255 -16.90 17.68 -20.04
C LEU A 255 -16.00 16.49 -20.39
N ALA A 256 -14.92 16.74 -21.14
CA ALA A 256 -13.81 15.81 -21.28
C ALA A 256 -12.52 16.50 -20.84
N THR A 257 -11.64 15.73 -20.23
CA THR A 257 -10.33 16.19 -19.77
C THR A 257 -9.22 15.59 -20.62
N GLN A 258 -8.15 16.35 -20.81
CA GLN A 258 -6.98 15.89 -21.53
C GLN A 258 -5.80 15.72 -20.56
N THR A 259 -5.30 14.51 -20.46
CA THR A 259 -4.34 14.05 -19.43
C THR A 259 -2.93 14.68 -19.56
N TYR A 260 -2.61 15.36 -20.67
CA TYR A 260 -1.23 15.82 -20.98
C TYR A 260 -1.04 17.31 -21.10
N SER A 261 -2.04 18.13 -20.82
CA SER A 261 -1.91 19.56 -20.99
C SER A 261 -2.40 20.33 -19.76
N THR A 262 -1.97 21.58 -19.68
CA THR A 262 -2.53 22.57 -18.75
C THR A 262 -3.97 22.97 -19.14
N VAL A 263 -4.49 22.40 -20.21
CA VAL A 263 -5.88 22.56 -20.66
C VAL A 263 -6.78 21.76 -19.76
N LEU A 264 -7.74 22.43 -19.15
CA LEU A 264 -8.65 21.87 -18.16
C LEU A 264 -9.72 20.94 -18.75
N GLY A 265 -9.86 20.93 -20.05
CA GLY A 265 -10.81 20.07 -20.72
C GLY A 265 -11.62 20.76 -21.81
N GLU A 266 -12.36 19.95 -22.55
CA GLU A 266 -13.30 20.40 -23.55
C GLU A 266 -14.70 20.41 -22.96
N ILE A 267 -15.39 21.51 -23.10
CA ILE A 267 -16.73 21.69 -22.52
C ILE A 267 -17.72 21.94 -23.64
N LEU A 268 -18.69 21.05 -23.77
CA LEU A 268 -19.77 21.19 -24.73
C LEU A 268 -20.96 21.86 -24.07
N SER A 269 -21.43 22.93 -24.66
CA SER A 269 -22.65 23.58 -24.20
C SER A 269 -23.91 22.94 -24.79
N ASP A 270 -25.06 23.19 -24.18
CA ASP A 270 -26.37 22.73 -24.64
C ASP A 270 -26.79 23.32 -26.00
N ASN A 271 -26.14 24.37 -26.44
CA ASN A 271 -26.34 24.97 -27.78
C ASN A 271 -25.41 24.38 -28.85
N GLY A 272 -24.70 23.29 -28.57
CA GLY A 272 -23.82 22.58 -29.50
C GLY A 272 -22.48 23.27 -29.77
N LYS A 273 -22.09 24.29 -29.03
CA LYS A 273 -20.78 24.92 -29.15
C LYS A 273 -19.76 24.26 -28.25
N LEU A 274 -18.56 24.05 -28.78
CA LEU A 274 -17.41 23.53 -28.04
C LEU A 274 -16.58 24.68 -27.51
N TYR A 275 -16.28 24.62 -26.24
CA TYR A 275 -15.42 25.58 -25.54
C TYR A 275 -14.25 24.84 -24.94
N MET A 276 -13.06 25.41 -25.09
CA MET A 276 -11.84 24.88 -24.49
C MET A 276 -11.38 25.82 -23.37
N ALA A 277 -11.14 25.28 -22.19
CA ALA A 277 -10.55 25.99 -21.07
C ALA A 277 -9.05 25.68 -21.02
N ASN A 278 -8.19 26.69 -21.05
CA ASN A 278 -6.74 26.62 -20.92
C ASN A 278 -6.28 27.06 -19.53
#